data_b7476d134b53c1906b6583a87cf78bef
#
_entry.id   b7476d134b53c1906b6583a87cf78bef
#
_cell.length_a   1.000
_cell.length_b   1.000
_cell.length_c   1.000
_cell.angle_alpha   90.00
_cell.angle_beta   90.00
_cell.angle_gamma   90.00
#
_symmetry.space_group_name_H-M   'P 1'
#
loop_
_entity.id
_entity.type
_entity.pdbx_description
1 polymer ?
#
loop_
_entity_poly.entity_id
_entity_poly.type
_entity_poly.pdbx_seq_one_letter_code
_entity_poly.pdbx_strand_id
1 'polypeptide(L)'
;MRFSIQRKRFSDLSEREVLALAISSEEDDAIIYRGYGERLRADYPASAAIFDDMAAEEDQHRHRLIELHRQRFGEVIPLIRREHVSGYYARRPVWLMENLSLDRIRSEAEAMERDAARFYTAAAARTTDAATRKLLGDLAAAEAGHERQAGTLQDRHLDDETRAHEDDKDRRQFILTYVQPGLAGLMDGSVSTLAPIFAVAFATQNTWTTFLVGLAASVGAGISMGFTEAASDDGQLSGRGSPVKRGFASGIMTTVGGLGHALPYLIADFRTATVTAVIVVFIELWAIAWIQNKYMDTPFWRATLQVVVGGALVFAAGVLIGSG
;
A
#
# COMPACT_ATOMS: atom_id res chain seq x y z
N MET A 1 5.11 -34.58 -0.59
CA MET A 1 3.81 -35.12 -1.02
C MET A 1 2.86 -33.93 -1.14
N ARG A 2 2.51 -33.46 -2.36
CA ARG A 2 1.49 -32.40 -2.54
C ARG A 2 0.14 -33.11 -2.47
N PHE A 3 -0.61 -32.96 -1.39
CA PHE A 3 -2.01 -33.31 -1.37
C PHE A 3 -2.75 -32.36 -2.30
N SER A 4 -3.07 -32.82 -3.51
CA SER A 4 -3.99 -32.13 -4.39
C SER A 4 -5.39 -32.28 -3.80
N ILE A 5 -5.85 -31.28 -3.06
CA ILE A 5 -7.26 -31.18 -2.66
C ILE A 5 -8.04 -31.00 -3.97
N GLN A 6 -8.80 -32.03 -4.34
CA GLN A 6 -9.65 -31.97 -5.54
C GLN A 6 -10.78 -30.98 -5.27
N ARG A 7 -10.66 -29.75 -5.82
CA ARG A 7 -11.67 -28.70 -5.66
C ARG A 7 -12.93 -29.08 -6.42
N LYS A 8 -14.08 -29.06 -5.76
CA LYS A 8 -15.39 -29.15 -6.42
C LYS A 8 -15.68 -27.84 -7.18
N ARG A 9 -16.31 -27.92 -8.35
CA ARG A 9 -16.83 -26.72 -9.00
C ARG A 9 -18.08 -26.24 -8.25
N PHE A 10 -18.27 -24.92 -8.18
CA PHE A 10 -19.47 -24.37 -7.57
C PHE A 10 -20.76 -24.92 -8.18
N SER A 11 -20.75 -25.18 -9.49
CA SER A 11 -21.88 -25.85 -10.22
C SER A 11 -22.24 -27.22 -9.70
N ASP A 12 -21.31 -27.94 -9.09
CA ASP A 12 -21.44 -29.34 -8.72
C ASP A 12 -21.82 -29.51 -7.23
N LEU A 13 -21.96 -28.40 -6.48
CA LEU A 13 -22.37 -28.40 -5.09
C LEU A 13 -23.88 -28.71 -4.98
N SER A 14 -24.24 -29.58 -4.05
CA SER A 14 -25.61 -29.74 -3.60
C SER A 14 -26.10 -28.52 -2.82
N GLU A 15 -27.43 -28.39 -2.68
CA GLU A 15 -28.00 -27.27 -1.90
C GLU A 15 -27.52 -27.27 -0.44
N ARG A 16 -27.37 -28.45 0.18
CA ARG A 16 -26.78 -28.61 1.51
C ARG A 16 -25.35 -28.08 1.57
N GLU A 17 -24.55 -28.36 0.54
CA GLU A 17 -23.15 -27.88 0.46
C GLU A 17 -23.07 -26.40 0.16
N VAL A 18 -24.01 -25.84 -0.62
CA VAL A 18 -24.10 -24.40 -0.87
C VAL A 18 -24.41 -23.65 0.43
N LEU A 19 -25.35 -24.12 1.24
CA LEU A 19 -25.63 -23.51 2.55
C LEU A 19 -24.45 -23.63 3.52
N ALA A 20 -23.76 -24.78 3.54
CA ALA A 20 -22.58 -24.98 4.36
C ALA A 20 -21.42 -24.03 3.94
N LEU A 21 -21.23 -23.81 2.63
CA LEU A 21 -20.28 -22.85 2.09
C LEU A 21 -20.66 -21.42 2.48
N ALA A 22 -21.93 -21.04 2.40
CA ALA A 22 -22.43 -19.76 2.87
C ALA A 22 -22.10 -19.53 4.35
N ILE A 23 -22.45 -20.49 5.22
CA ILE A 23 -22.18 -20.42 6.67
C ILE A 23 -20.69 -20.18 6.96
N SER A 24 -19.80 -20.92 6.29
CA SER A 24 -18.35 -20.75 6.48
C SER A 24 -17.83 -19.43 5.88
N SER A 25 -18.49 -18.89 4.87
CA SER A 25 -18.13 -17.62 4.27
C SER A 25 -18.45 -16.45 5.17
N GLU A 26 -19.64 -16.42 5.79
CA GLU A 26 -19.99 -15.42 6.79
C GLU A 26 -19.04 -15.44 8.00
N GLU A 27 -18.66 -16.64 8.46
CA GLU A 27 -17.69 -16.77 9.55
C GLU A 27 -16.33 -16.15 9.17
N ASP A 28 -15.82 -16.43 7.96
CA ASP A 28 -14.56 -15.88 7.49
C ASP A 28 -14.63 -14.36 7.31
N ASP A 29 -15.75 -13.82 6.78
CA ASP A 29 -15.93 -12.39 6.55
C ASP A 29 -16.09 -11.63 7.88
N ALA A 30 -16.82 -12.17 8.87
CA ALA A 30 -16.88 -11.64 10.23
C ALA A 30 -15.50 -11.56 10.90
N ILE A 31 -14.64 -12.57 10.71
CA ILE A 31 -13.26 -12.57 11.25
C ILE A 31 -12.43 -11.46 10.58
N ILE A 32 -12.57 -11.27 9.27
CA ILE A 32 -11.85 -10.23 8.55
C ILE A 32 -12.28 -8.84 9.02
N TYR A 33 -13.59 -8.58 9.15
CA TYR A 33 -14.09 -7.29 9.62
C TYR A 33 -13.69 -6.98 11.07
N ARG A 34 -13.72 -7.95 11.98
CA ARG A 34 -13.15 -7.78 13.34
C ARG A 34 -11.66 -7.42 13.29
N GLY A 35 -10.90 -8.09 12.42
CA GLY A 35 -9.48 -7.78 12.23
C GLY A 35 -9.25 -6.36 11.73
N TYR A 36 -10.11 -5.84 10.85
CA TYR A 36 -10.05 -4.43 10.44
C TYR A 36 -10.43 -3.49 11.60
N GLY A 37 -11.50 -3.78 12.34
CA GLY A 37 -11.92 -3.00 13.50
C GLY A 37 -10.82 -2.90 14.56
N GLU A 38 -10.23 -4.03 14.95
CA GLU A 38 -9.13 -4.06 15.93
C GLU A 38 -7.93 -3.22 15.47
N ARG A 39 -7.58 -3.31 14.21
CA ARG A 39 -6.44 -2.61 13.64
C ARG A 39 -6.64 -1.10 13.54
N LEU A 40 -7.85 -0.67 13.17
CA LEU A 40 -8.17 0.74 12.99
C LEU A 40 -8.45 1.45 14.31
N ARG A 41 -8.76 0.73 15.37
CA ARG A 41 -9.30 1.28 16.63
C ARG A 41 -8.45 2.38 17.25
N ALA A 42 -7.12 2.24 17.21
CA ALA A 42 -6.21 3.22 17.81
C ALA A 42 -6.17 4.55 17.03
N ASP A 43 -6.20 4.45 15.69
CA ASP A 43 -5.96 5.59 14.81
C ASP A 43 -7.23 6.13 14.15
N TYR A 44 -8.23 5.26 13.91
CA TYR A 44 -9.46 5.54 13.16
C TYR A 44 -10.67 4.92 13.88
N PRO A 45 -11.02 5.41 15.10
CA PRO A 45 -12.04 4.77 15.94
C PRO A 45 -13.43 4.76 15.32
N ALA A 46 -13.78 5.76 14.51
CA ALA A 46 -15.07 5.82 13.83
C ALA A 46 -15.16 4.77 12.73
N SER A 47 -14.14 4.63 11.88
CA SER A 47 -14.06 3.54 10.90
C SER A 47 -13.99 2.16 11.57
N ALA A 48 -13.33 2.04 12.72
CA ALA A 48 -13.28 0.78 13.47
C ALA A 48 -14.67 0.32 13.91
N ALA A 49 -15.51 1.25 14.39
CA ALA A 49 -16.89 0.96 14.80
C ALA A 49 -17.73 0.42 13.64
N ILE A 50 -17.56 0.96 12.43
CA ILE A 50 -18.26 0.45 11.23
C ILE A 50 -17.89 -1.03 10.97
N PHE A 51 -16.64 -1.40 11.07
CA PHE A 51 -16.20 -2.79 10.87
C PHE A 51 -16.66 -3.72 12.00
N ASP A 52 -16.77 -3.23 13.23
CA ASP A 52 -17.38 -3.99 14.32
C ASP A 52 -18.87 -4.26 14.05
N ASP A 53 -19.61 -3.27 13.55
CA ASP A 53 -21.01 -3.41 13.16
C ASP A 53 -21.18 -4.39 11.98
N MET A 54 -20.35 -4.28 10.93
CA MET A 54 -20.33 -5.23 9.82
C MET A 54 -20.05 -6.65 10.30
N ALA A 55 -19.07 -6.85 11.18
CA ALA A 55 -18.79 -8.18 11.74
C ALA A 55 -19.99 -8.76 12.54
N ALA A 56 -20.72 -7.93 13.25
CA ALA A 56 -21.95 -8.35 13.97
C ALA A 56 -23.06 -8.71 12.99
N GLU A 57 -23.17 -8.05 11.86
CA GLU A 57 -24.14 -8.33 10.81
C GLU A 57 -23.86 -9.69 10.13
N GLU A 58 -22.59 -9.97 9.80
CA GLU A 58 -22.18 -11.28 9.26
C GLU A 58 -22.46 -12.42 10.25
N ASP A 59 -22.26 -12.21 11.54
CA ASP A 59 -22.66 -13.21 12.55
C ASP A 59 -24.19 -13.44 12.57
N GLN A 60 -25.02 -12.44 12.31
CA GLN A 60 -26.47 -12.59 12.20
C GLN A 60 -26.84 -13.33 10.90
N HIS A 61 -26.19 -13.04 9.78
CA HIS A 61 -26.35 -13.76 8.51
C HIS A 61 -26.04 -15.24 8.72
N ARG A 62 -24.90 -15.53 9.33
CA ARG A 62 -24.47 -16.89 9.67
C ARG A 62 -25.49 -17.62 10.53
N HIS A 63 -26.03 -17.01 11.57
CA HIS A 63 -27.04 -17.63 12.42
C HIS A 63 -28.31 -17.98 11.66
N ARG A 64 -28.81 -17.10 10.81
CA ARG A 64 -29.99 -17.37 9.96
C ARG A 64 -29.75 -18.55 9.00
N LEU A 65 -28.55 -18.64 8.42
CA LEU A 65 -28.16 -19.74 7.54
C LEU A 65 -28.05 -21.09 8.29
N ILE A 66 -27.48 -21.07 9.50
CA ILE A 66 -27.39 -22.26 10.36
C ILE A 66 -28.79 -22.78 10.71
N GLU A 67 -29.70 -21.90 11.10
CA GLU A 67 -31.05 -22.25 11.46
C GLU A 67 -31.80 -22.88 10.27
N LEU A 68 -31.70 -22.27 9.07
CA LEU A 68 -32.27 -22.83 7.86
C LEU A 68 -31.65 -24.19 7.50
N HIS A 69 -30.32 -24.35 7.64
CA HIS A 69 -29.65 -25.62 7.39
C HIS A 69 -30.16 -26.71 8.34
N ARG A 70 -30.29 -26.39 9.64
CA ARG A 70 -30.80 -27.32 10.65
C ARG A 70 -32.23 -27.80 10.35
N GLN A 71 -33.09 -26.87 9.98
CA GLN A 71 -34.49 -27.18 9.65
C GLN A 71 -34.61 -28.13 8.44
N ARG A 72 -33.68 -27.98 7.46
CA ARG A 72 -33.79 -28.74 6.20
C ARG A 72 -32.95 -30.00 6.14
N PHE A 73 -31.76 -29.96 6.74
CA PHE A 73 -30.76 -31.03 6.56
C PHE A 73 -30.27 -31.63 7.88
N GLY A 74 -30.80 -31.16 9.02
CA GLY A 74 -30.41 -31.60 10.35
C GLY A 74 -29.17 -30.95 10.90
N GLU A 75 -28.71 -31.43 12.06
CA GLU A 75 -27.67 -30.78 12.87
C GLU A 75 -26.25 -30.78 12.25
N VAL A 76 -25.98 -31.75 11.35
CA VAL A 76 -24.63 -31.94 10.81
C VAL A 76 -24.42 -31.06 9.60
N ILE A 77 -23.60 -29.99 9.75
CA ILE A 77 -23.20 -29.11 8.67
C ILE A 77 -21.94 -29.68 8.01
N PRO A 78 -21.90 -29.88 6.67
CA PRO A 78 -20.70 -30.31 5.97
C PRO A 78 -19.56 -29.29 6.12
N LEU A 79 -18.33 -29.78 6.29
CA LEU A 79 -17.14 -28.91 6.31
C LEU A 79 -16.74 -28.53 4.88
N ILE A 80 -17.28 -27.44 4.38
CA ILE A 80 -16.94 -26.88 3.08
C ILE A 80 -16.47 -25.43 3.30
N ARG A 81 -15.32 -25.10 2.73
CA ARG A 81 -14.73 -23.76 2.77
C ARG A 81 -14.43 -23.27 1.35
N ARG A 82 -14.19 -21.98 1.20
CA ARG A 82 -13.89 -21.31 -0.08
C ARG A 82 -12.75 -21.98 -0.85
N GLU A 83 -11.68 -22.40 -0.17
CA GLU A 83 -10.54 -23.10 -0.77
C GLU A 83 -10.86 -24.48 -1.35
N HIS A 84 -11.97 -25.08 -0.94
CA HIS A 84 -12.44 -26.38 -1.45
C HIS A 84 -13.26 -26.25 -2.74
N VAL A 85 -13.59 -25.02 -3.15
CA VAL A 85 -14.46 -24.76 -4.30
C VAL A 85 -13.70 -24.03 -5.40
N SER A 86 -13.77 -24.54 -6.63
CA SER A 86 -13.24 -23.85 -7.80
C SER A 86 -14.31 -22.96 -8.43
N GLY A 87 -13.90 -21.80 -8.95
CA GLY A 87 -14.83 -20.80 -9.47
C GLY A 87 -15.53 -19.98 -8.38
N TYR A 88 -15.03 -20.05 -7.17
CA TYR A 88 -15.43 -19.23 -6.04
C TYR A 88 -14.34 -18.19 -5.74
N TYR A 89 -14.72 -17.04 -5.23
CA TYR A 89 -13.76 -15.99 -4.90
C TYR A 89 -12.89 -16.35 -3.69
N ALA A 90 -11.62 -15.96 -3.72
CA ALA A 90 -10.67 -16.17 -2.62
C ALA A 90 -10.55 -14.90 -1.76
N ARG A 91 -10.38 -15.09 -0.45
CA ARG A 91 -10.03 -14.01 0.48
C ARG A 91 -8.57 -14.11 0.87
N ARG A 92 -7.94 -12.97 1.12
CA ARG A 92 -6.60 -12.94 1.71
C ARG A 92 -6.72 -13.20 3.21
N PRO A 93 -5.85 -14.03 3.80
CA PRO A 93 -5.80 -14.20 5.24
C PRO A 93 -5.49 -12.87 5.94
N VAL A 94 -6.17 -12.60 7.07
CA VAL A 94 -6.06 -11.34 7.84
C VAL A 94 -4.61 -11.03 8.22
N TRP A 95 -3.78 -12.04 8.53
CA TRP A 95 -2.36 -11.85 8.88
C TRP A 95 -1.47 -11.40 7.71
N LEU A 96 -1.91 -11.53 6.46
CA LEU A 96 -1.22 -10.97 5.29
C LEU A 96 -1.62 -9.52 4.99
N MET A 97 -2.50 -8.94 5.81
CA MET A 97 -3.05 -7.60 5.63
C MET A 97 -2.39 -6.55 6.55
N GLU A 98 -1.24 -6.87 7.14
CA GLU A 98 -0.60 -6.07 8.21
C GLU A 98 -0.21 -4.62 7.84
N ASN A 99 -0.31 -4.21 6.59
CA ASN A 99 0.15 -2.90 6.15
C ASN A 99 -0.78 -2.24 5.14
N LEU A 100 -2.09 -2.43 5.27
CA LEU A 100 -3.05 -1.76 4.39
C LEU A 100 -3.34 -0.35 4.91
N SER A 101 -3.39 0.63 4.01
CA SER A 101 -3.94 1.95 4.29
C SER A 101 -5.45 1.86 4.53
N LEU A 102 -6.02 2.89 5.16
CA LEU A 102 -7.45 2.99 5.42
C LEU A 102 -8.26 2.84 4.11
N ASP A 103 -7.87 3.54 3.04
CA ASP A 103 -8.52 3.45 1.73
C ASP A 103 -8.45 2.03 1.14
N ARG A 104 -7.34 1.33 1.36
CA ARG A 104 -7.22 -0.05 0.90
C ARG A 104 -8.14 -0.99 1.67
N ILE A 105 -8.27 -0.81 2.99
CA ILE A 105 -9.20 -1.58 3.83
C ILE A 105 -10.63 -1.34 3.37
N ARG A 106 -11.03 -0.09 3.15
CA ARG A 106 -12.36 0.28 2.63
C ARG A 106 -12.64 -0.37 1.28
N SER A 107 -11.70 -0.28 0.34
CA SER A 107 -11.82 -0.88 -1.00
C SER A 107 -11.89 -2.42 -0.97
N GLU A 108 -11.17 -3.08 -0.06
CA GLU A 108 -11.26 -4.54 0.12
C GLU A 108 -12.62 -4.93 0.71
N ALA A 109 -13.17 -4.16 1.66
CA ALA A 109 -14.51 -4.38 2.20
C ALA A 109 -15.59 -4.27 1.11
N GLU A 110 -15.56 -3.20 0.30
CA GLU A 110 -16.47 -3.05 -0.86
C GLU A 110 -16.40 -4.24 -1.82
N ALA A 111 -15.20 -4.77 -2.08
CA ALA A 111 -15.02 -5.92 -2.93
C ALA A 111 -15.60 -7.19 -2.27
N MET A 112 -15.52 -7.30 -0.93
CA MET A 112 -16.11 -8.41 -0.18
C MET A 112 -17.63 -8.43 -0.29
N GLU A 113 -18.30 -7.31 -0.05
CA GLU A 113 -19.74 -7.15 -0.17
C GLU A 113 -20.26 -7.50 -1.59
N ARG A 114 -19.56 -6.97 -2.60
CA ARG A 114 -19.88 -7.23 -4.01
C ARG A 114 -19.78 -8.72 -4.37
N ASP A 115 -18.76 -9.39 -3.88
CA ASP A 115 -18.57 -10.82 -4.12
C ASP A 115 -19.62 -11.65 -3.37
N ALA A 116 -19.98 -11.29 -2.13
CA ALA A 116 -21.04 -11.92 -1.34
C ALA A 116 -22.40 -11.77 -2.03
N ALA A 117 -22.77 -10.57 -2.49
CA ALA A 117 -24.00 -10.32 -3.24
C ALA A 117 -24.10 -11.20 -4.51
N ARG A 118 -23.00 -11.32 -5.26
CA ARG A 118 -22.95 -12.20 -6.45
C ARG A 118 -23.12 -13.66 -6.10
N PHE A 119 -22.48 -14.11 -5.03
CA PHE A 119 -22.62 -15.48 -4.56
C PHE A 119 -24.04 -15.78 -4.16
N TYR A 120 -24.68 -14.97 -3.32
CA TYR A 120 -26.06 -15.19 -2.87
C TYR A 120 -27.05 -15.14 -4.02
N THR A 121 -26.87 -14.24 -4.98
CA THR A 121 -27.69 -14.19 -6.21
C THR A 121 -27.58 -15.49 -7.00
N ALA A 122 -26.36 -15.99 -7.21
CA ALA A 122 -26.13 -17.22 -7.95
C ALA A 122 -26.66 -18.47 -7.17
N ALA A 123 -26.52 -18.47 -5.85
CA ALA A 123 -27.04 -19.55 -4.98
C ALA A 123 -28.57 -19.58 -4.96
N ALA A 124 -29.23 -18.42 -4.85
CA ALA A 124 -30.69 -18.29 -4.90
C ALA A 124 -31.28 -18.80 -6.23
N ALA A 125 -30.60 -18.50 -7.35
CA ALA A 125 -31.06 -18.96 -8.67
C ALA A 125 -31.01 -20.48 -8.85
N ARG A 126 -30.20 -21.18 -8.06
CA ARG A 126 -30.00 -22.62 -8.15
C ARG A 126 -30.86 -23.44 -7.20
N THR A 127 -31.40 -22.86 -6.15
CA THR A 127 -32.19 -23.57 -5.17
C THR A 127 -33.64 -23.76 -5.65
N THR A 128 -34.19 -24.92 -5.40
CA THR A 128 -35.59 -25.27 -5.71
C THR A 128 -36.53 -24.97 -4.55
N ASP A 129 -36.01 -24.92 -3.33
CA ASP A 129 -36.78 -24.64 -2.12
C ASP A 129 -37.11 -23.14 -1.99
N ALA A 130 -38.36 -22.83 -1.73
CA ALA A 130 -38.84 -21.45 -1.67
C ALA A 130 -38.30 -20.67 -0.47
N ALA A 131 -38.14 -21.32 0.70
CA ALA A 131 -37.63 -20.67 1.91
C ALA A 131 -36.14 -20.38 1.77
N THR A 132 -35.34 -21.32 1.25
CA THR A 132 -33.93 -21.16 0.96
C THR A 132 -33.71 -20.06 -0.08
N ARG A 133 -34.52 -20.10 -1.17
CA ARG A 133 -34.42 -19.05 -2.21
C ARG A 133 -34.71 -17.67 -1.67
N LYS A 134 -35.72 -17.55 -0.81
CA LYS A 134 -36.09 -16.31 -0.17
C LYS A 134 -34.93 -15.79 0.72
N LEU A 135 -34.41 -16.63 1.62
CA LEU A 135 -33.33 -16.21 2.51
C LEU A 135 -32.07 -15.79 1.72
N LEU A 136 -31.63 -16.59 0.74
CA LEU A 136 -30.47 -16.26 -0.08
C LEU A 136 -30.72 -14.98 -0.91
N GLY A 137 -31.95 -14.74 -1.35
CA GLY A 137 -32.34 -13.50 -2.03
C GLY A 137 -32.34 -12.29 -1.10
N ASP A 138 -32.82 -12.46 0.13
CA ASP A 138 -32.79 -11.41 1.16
C ASP A 138 -31.33 -11.06 1.54
N LEU A 139 -30.45 -12.07 1.68
CA LEU A 139 -29.02 -11.86 1.91
C LEU A 139 -28.36 -11.14 0.70
N ALA A 140 -28.64 -11.59 -0.53
CA ALA A 140 -28.12 -10.91 -1.72
C ALA A 140 -28.53 -9.43 -1.79
N ALA A 141 -29.76 -9.12 -1.35
CA ALA A 141 -30.26 -7.74 -1.29
C ALA A 141 -29.59 -6.94 -0.17
N ALA A 142 -29.29 -7.56 0.98
CA ALA A 142 -28.55 -6.93 2.07
C ALA A 142 -27.14 -6.58 1.62
N GLU A 143 -26.37 -7.54 1.09
CA GLU A 143 -25.02 -7.34 0.59
C GLU A 143 -24.94 -6.29 -0.55
N ALA A 144 -25.89 -6.36 -1.51
CA ALA A 144 -26.01 -5.33 -2.55
C ALA A 144 -26.47 -3.96 -2.00
N GLY A 145 -27.13 -3.97 -0.85
CA GLY A 145 -27.43 -2.79 -0.04
C GLY A 145 -26.14 -2.20 0.53
N HIS A 146 -25.29 -3.04 1.11
CA HIS A 146 -24.00 -2.69 1.64
C HIS A 146 -23.03 -2.22 0.55
N GLU A 147 -23.01 -2.84 -0.64
CA GLU A 147 -22.24 -2.33 -1.79
C GLU A 147 -22.66 -0.91 -2.18
N ARG A 148 -23.96 -0.65 -2.28
CA ARG A 148 -24.49 0.71 -2.54
C ARG A 148 -24.31 1.64 -1.37
N GLN A 149 -24.24 1.08 -0.16
CA GLN A 149 -24.01 1.78 1.09
C GLN A 149 -22.54 1.81 1.50
N ALA A 150 -21.63 1.02 0.90
CA ALA A 150 -20.20 1.11 1.21
C ALA A 150 -19.64 2.47 0.79
N GLY A 151 -20.17 3.08 -0.30
CA GLY A 151 -20.07 4.53 -0.48
C GLY A 151 -20.86 5.34 0.55
N THR A 152 -21.99 4.85 1.08
CA THR A 152 -22.91 5.53 2.01
C THR A 152 -22.89 4.98 3.44
N LEU A 153 -22.24 3.86 3.77
CA LEU A 153 -21.90 3.48 5.15
C LEU A 153 -20.88 4.46 5.71
N GLN A 154 -19.97 4.92 4.89
CA GLN A 154 -19.12 6.07 5.20
C GLN A 154 -19.96 7.31 5.45
N ASP A 155 -20.99 7.56 4.64
CA ASP A 155 -21.87 8.74 4.76
C ASP A 155 -22.89 8.63 5.92
N ARG A 156 -23.17 7.43 6.45
CA ARG A 156 -24.11 7.21 7.57
C ARG A 156 -23.45 7.13 8.93
N HIS A 157 -22.23 6.60 9.01
CA HIS A 157 -21.50 6.38 10.26
C HIS A 157 -20.32 7.33 10.44
N LEU A 158 -19.84 7.94 9.36
CA LEU A 158 -18.86 9.01 9.40
C LEU A 158 -19.56 10.28 8.87
N ASP A 159 -19.70 11.29 9.73
CA ASP A 159 -19.98 12.62 9.23
C ASP A 159 -18.81 13.11 8.34
N ASP A 160 -19.11 14.04 7.44
CA ASP A 160 -18.11 14.55 6.49
C ASP A 160 -16.85 15.09 7.20
N GLU A 161 -16.99 15.62 8.40
CA GLU A 161 -15.90 16.17 9.20
C GLU A 161 -14.99 15.04 9.74
N THR A 162 -15.55 13.96 10.28
CA THR A 162 -14.80 12.80 10.78
C THR A 162 -14.08 12.08 9.66
N ARG A 163 -14.74 11.93 8.49
CA ARG A 163 -14.15 11.34 7.30
C ARG A 163 -12.97 12.16 6.79
N ALA A 164 -13.14 13.48 6.64
CA ALA A 164 -12.08 14.39 6.24
C ALA A 164 -10.90 14.34 7.22
N HIS A 165 -11.17 14.22 8.52
CA HIS A 165 -10.14 14.11 9.54
C HIS A 165 -9.35 12.78 9.45
N GLU A 166 -10.04 11.66 9.22
CA GLU A 166 -9.39 10.35 9.05
C GLU A 166 -8.54 10.31 7.76
N ASP A 167 -9.06 10.85 6.65
CA ASP A 167 -8.35 10.92 5.37
C ASP A 167 -7.11 11.85 5.46
N ASP A 168 -7.21 12.98 6.15
CA ASP A 168 -6.08 13.87 6.42
C ASP A 168 -5.02 13.19 7.30
N LYS A 169 -5.44 12.40 8.28
CA LYS A 169 -4.53 11.63 9.15
C LYS A 169 -3.78 10.56 8.35
N ASP A 170 -4.47 9.79 7.50
CA ASP A 170 -3.85 8.78 6.63
C ASP A 170 -2.85 9.42 5.65
N ARG A 171 -3.26 10.52 5.00
CA ARG A 171 -2.40 11.32 4.12
C ARG A 171 -1.15 11.84 4.85
N ARG A 172 -1.32 12.39 6.04
CA ARG A 172 -0.21 12.88 6.87
C ARG A 172 0.73 11.72 7.25
N GLN A 173 0.19 10.57 7.64
CA GLN A 173 0.96 9.38 7.96
C GLN A 173 1.77 8.88 6.76
N PHE A 174 1.17 8.86 5.57
CA PHE A 174 1.86 8.52 4.32
C PHE A 174 3.01 9.48 4.02
N ILE A 175 2.78 10.79 4.18
CA ILE A 175 3.82 11.81 3.97
C ILE A 175 4.98 11.60 4.95
N LEU A 176 4.71 11.40 6.23
CA LEU A 176 5.73 11.21 7.26
C LEU A 176 6.51 9.90 7.12
N THR A 177 5.86 8.84 6.62
CA THR A 177 6.48 7.51 6.51
C THR A 177 7.25 7.31 5.20
N TYR A 178 6.79 7.90 4.09
CA TYR A 178 7.38 7.64 2.78
C TYR A 178 7.88 8.88 2.06
N VAL A 179 7.07 9.94 2.00
CA VAL A 179 7.43 11.12 1.17
C VAL A 179 8.57 11.91 1.81
N GLN A 180 8.47 12.22 3.09
CA GLN A 180 9.48 13.01 3.80
C GLN A 180 10.84 12.29 3.86
N PRO A 181 10.94 11.00 4.30
CA PRO A 181 12.21 10.28 4.28
C PRO A 181 12.74 10.07 2.86
N GLY A 182 11.87 9.73 1.92
CA GLY A 182 12.25 9.56 0.52
C GLY A 182 12.79 10.85 -0.10
N LEU A 183 12.16 11.99 0.17
CA LEU A 183 12.65 13.30 -0.29
C LEU A 183 13.98 13.67 0.35
N ALA A 184 14.15 13.43 1.65
CA ALA A 184 15.42 13.64 2.33
C ALA A 184 16.53 12.78 1.69
N GLY A 185 16.22 11.51 1.42
CA GLY A 185 17.12 10.61 0.72
C GLY A 185 17.46 11.08 -0.71
N LEU A 186 16.45 11.51 -1.47
CA LEU A 186 16.66 12.03 -2.83
C LEU A 186 17.59 13.26 -2.82
N MET A 187 17.35 14.18 -1.89
CA MET A 187 18.21 15.37 -1.72
C MET A 187 19.64 14.98 -1.36
N ASP A 188 19.80 14.08 -0.39
CA ASP A 188 21.13 13.62 0.01
C ASP A 188 21.84 12.93 -1.16
N GLY A 189 21.19 11.99 -1.84
CA GLY A 189 21.76 11.29 -2.99
C GLY A 189 22.14 12.21 -4.15
N SER A 190 21.25 13.17 -4.50
CA SER A 190 21.51 14.11 -5.59
C SER A 190 22.61 15.14 -5.27
N VAL A 191 22.84 15.47 -3.98
CA VAL A 191 23.83 16.49 -3.62
C VAL A 191 25.15 15.87 -3.17
N SER A 192 25.13 14.86 -2.28
CA SER A 192 26.36 14.30 -1.68
C SER A 192 27.25 13.58 -2.70
N THR A 193 26.67 13.03 -3.76
CA THR A 193 27.42 12.31 -4.81
C THR A 193 27.95 13.19 -5.92
N LEU A 194 27.52 14.49 -6.01
CA LEU A 194 28.03 15.41 -7.03
C LEU A 194 29.54 15.60 -6.96
N ALA A 195 30.07 15.90 -5.75
CA ALA A 195 31.49 16.18 -5.61
C ALA A 195 32.38 15.00 -6.02
N PRO A 196 32.18 13.75 -5.53
CA PRO A 196 33.02 12.63 -5.93
C PRO A 196 32.88 12.27 -7.42
N ILE A 197 31.67 12.35 -8.00
CA ILE A 197 31.44 12.02 -9.42
C ILE A 197 32.15 13.05 -10.31
N PHE A 198 31.93 14.35 -10.11
CA PHE A 198 32.53 15.39 -10.94
C PHE A 198 34.03 15.54 -10.70
N ALA A 199 34.52 15.34 -9.46
CA ALA A 199 35.94 15.29 -9.21
C ALA A 199 36.66 14.21 -10.04
N VAL A 200 36.15 12.99 -10.01
CA VAL A 200 36.70 11.88 -10.82
C VAL A 200 36.54 12.15 -12.31
N ALA A 201 35.37 12.67 -12.73
CA ALA A 201 35.12 12.99 -14.13
C ALA A 201 36.16 13.98 -14.69
N PHE A 202 36.42 15.06 -14.00
CA PHE A 202 37.38 16.06 -14.46
C PHE A 202 38.84 15.62 -14.29
N ALA A 203 39.18 14.91 -13.23
CA ALA A 203 40.50 14.38 -13.01
C ALA A 203 40.95 13.32 -14.01
N THR A 204 40.02 12.43 -14.39
CA THR A 204 40.39 11.26 -15.21
C THR A 204 39.95 11.35 -16.67
N GLN A 205 38.91 12.14 -16.94
CA GLN A 205 38.20 12.18 -18.24
C GLN A 205 37.77 10.80 -18.77
N ASN A 206 37.65 9.84 -17.85
CA ASN A 206 37.26 8.46 -18.16
C ASN A 206 35.84 8.19 -17.70
N THR A 207 34.94 8.02 -18.65
CA THR A 207 33.50 7.86 -18.39
C THR A 207 33.20 6.60 -17.58
N TRP A 208 33.86 5.48 -17.90
CA TRP A 208 33.65 4.21 -17.20
C TRP A 208 34.09 4.28 -15.72
N THR A 209 35.26 4.84 -15.46
CA THR A 209 35.75 5.06 -14.09
C THR A 209 34.81 5.97 -13.32
N THR A 210 34.36 7.04 -13.94
CA THR A 210 33.38 7.98 -13.33
C THR A 210 32.06 7.28 -13.01
N PHE A 211 31.54 6.46 -13.92
CA PHE A 211 30.34 5.66 -13.68
C PHE A 211 30.52 4.71 -12.47
N LEU A 212 31.62 3.96 -12.41
CA LEU A 212 31.86 3.01 -11.31
C LEU A 212 31.95 3.72 -9.94
N VAL A 213 32.63 4.87 -9.88
CA VAL A 213 32.70 5.69 -8.65
C VAL A 213 31.33 6.24 -8.29
N GLY A 214 30.58 6.72 -9.28
CA GLY A 214 29.20 7.19 -9.08
C GLY A 214 28.27 6.08 -8.58
N LEU A 215 28.37 4.89 -9.16
CA LEU A 215 27.59 3.71 -8.70
C LEU A 215 27.93 3.35 -7.24
N ALA A 216 29.23 3.27 -6.92
CA ALA A 216 29.68 2.93 -5.57
C ALA A 216 29.26 3.99 -4.54
N ALA A 217 29.42 5.28 -4.88
CA ALA A 217 29.00 6.38 -4.03
C ALA A 217 27.48 6.39 -3.80
N SER A 218 26.68 6.19 -4.86
CA SER A 218 25.21 6.19 -4.78
C SER A 218 24.66 5.03 -3.95
N VAL A 219 25.19 3.82 -4.18
CA VAL A 219 24.77 2.63 -3.42
C VAL A 219 25.22 2.74 -1.96
N GLY A 220 26.47 3.16 -1.72
CA GLY A 220 27.01 3.35 -0.38
C GLY A 220 26.23 4.38 0.42
N ALA A 221 25.95 5.55 -0.18
CA ALA A 221 25.12 6.60 0.42
C ALA A 221 23.70 6.09 0.71
N GLY A 222 23.09 5.36 -0.23
CA GLY A 222 21.74 4.81 -0.04
C GLY A 222 21.66 3.83 1.12
N ILE A 223 22.64 2.92 1.23
CA ILE A 223 22.71 1.99 2.38
C ILE A 223 22.87 2.77 3.68
N SER A 224 23.83 3.71 3.74
CA SER A 224 24.10 4.52 4.92
C SER A 224 22.88 5.31 5.36
N MET A 225 22.25 6.04 4.43
CA MET A 225 21.07 6.86 4.71
C MET A 225 19.86 6.03 5.13
N GLY A 226 19.67 4.85 4.51
CA GLY A 226 18.61 3.92 4.89
C GLY A 226 18.75 3.41 6.33
N PHE A 227 19.95 3.01 6.75
CA PHE A 227 20.23 2.61 8.12
C PHE A 227 20.12 3.77 9.11
N THR A 228 20.62 4.97 8.74
CA THR A 228 20.54 6.17 9.58
C THR A 228 19.08 6.54 9.85
N GLU A 229 18.25 6.58 8.82
CA GLU A 229 16.82 6.88 8.98
C GLU A 229 16.09 5.80 9.79
N ALA A 230 16.39 4.51 9.56
CA ALA A 230 15.78 3.42 10.32
C ALA A 230 16.19 3.42 11.80
N ALA A 231 17.38 3.92 12.12
CA ALA A 231 17.90 4.02 13.50
C ALA A 231 17.56 5.34 14.19
N SER A 232 16.97 6.32 13.49
CA SER A 232 16.76 7.67 14.01
C SER A 232 15.76 7.74 15.19
N ASP A 233 14.68 6.96 15.11
CA ASP A 233 13.66 6.84 16.16
C ASP A 233 12.80 5.58 15.95
N ASP A 234 12.08 5.16 16.99
CA ASP A 234 11.18 3.99 16.95
C ASP A 234 9.84 4.25 16.23
N GLY A 235 9.58 5.49 15.83
CA GLY A 235 8.36 5.93 15.16
C GLY A 235 7.17 6.14 16.08
N GLN A 236 7.23 5.72 17.34
CA GLN A 236 6.12 5.86 18.29
C GLN A 236 6.03 7.28 18.86
N LEU A 237 7.16 7.83 19.33
CA LEU A 237 7.21 9.19 19.87
C LEU A 237 7.01 10.26 18.79
N SER A 238 7.57 10.04 17.62
CA SER A 238 7.50 11.01 16.52
C SER A 238 6.21 10.95 15.70
N GLY A 239 5.45 9.85 15.82
CA GLY A 239 4.29 9.58 14.97
C GLY A 239 4.63 9.36 13.49
N ARG A 240 5.92 9.16 13.14
CA ARG A 240 6.40 9.03 11.74
C ARG A 240 6.23 7.63 11.15
N GLY A 241 5.61 6.70 11.88
CA GLY A 241 5.37 5.34 11.44
C GLY A 241 6.62 4.43 11.49
N SER A 242 6.58 3.32 10.76
CA SER A 242 7.60 2.26 10.84
C SER A 242 9.00 2.75 10.44
N PRO A 243 10.02 2.63 11.32
CA PRO A 243 11.41 3.00 11.03
C PRO A 243 11.97 2.27 9.81
N VAL A 244 11.64 0.98 9.66
CA VAL A 244 12.11 0.15 8.54
C VAL A 244 11.57 0.68 7.21
N LYS A 245 10.29 1.06 7.15
CA LYS A 245 9.70 1.62 5.93
C LYS A 245 10.32 2.96 5.56
N ARG A 246 10.57 3.83 6.54
CA ARG A 246 11.26 5.11 6.34
C ARG A 246 12.69 4.90 5.84
N GLY A 247 13.41 3.96 6.46
CA GLY A 247 14.77 3.60 6.03
C GLY A 247 14.82 3.11 4.59
N PHE A 248 13.89 2.24 4.20
CA PHE A 248 13.79 1.79 2.80
C PHE A 248 13.46 2.95 1.85
N ALA A 249 12.49 3.80 2.19
CA ALA A 249 12.14 4.95 1.37
C ALA A 249 13.33 5.90 1.19
N SER A 250 14.02 6.23 2.28
CA SER A 250 15.20 7.10 2.26
C SER A 250 16.35 6.47 1.47
N GLY A 251 16.73 5.23 1.77
CA GLY A 251 17.87 4.55 1.15
C GLY A 251 17.70 4.33 -0.36
N ILE A 252 16.51 3.91 -0.80
CA ILE A 252 16.20 3.74 -2.22
C ILE A 252 16.30 5.10 -2.94
N MET A 253 15.68 6.13 -2.38
CA MET A 253 15.67 7.45 -3.01
C MET A 253 17.05 8.13 -3.02
N THR A 254 17.88 7.89 -1.99
CA THR A 254 19.30 8.32 -1.99
C THR A 254 20.06 7.64 -3.14
N THR A 255 19.89 6.33 -3.30
CA THR A 255 20.51 5.59 -4.41
C THR A 255 20.06 6.12 -5.77
N VAL A 256 18.75 6.34 -5.94
CA VAL A 256 18.16 6.86 -7.18
C VAL A 256 18.71 8.26 -7.50
N GLY A 257 18.75 9.17 -6.53
CA GLY A 257 19.30 10.51 -6.69
C GLY A 257 20.77 10.52 -7.13
N GLY A 258 21.60 9.70 -6.49
CA GLY A 258 23.01 9.59 -6.90
C GLY A 258 23.23 8.92 -8.25
N LEU A 259 22.43 7.90 -8.57
CA LEU A 259 22.52 7.21 -9.87
C LEU A 259 22.07 8.08 -11.04
N GLY A 260 21.13 8.99 -10.83
CA GLY A 260 20.57 9.80 -11.92
C GLY A 260 21.65 10.49 -12.74
N HIS A 261 22.58 11.17 -12.10
CA HIS A 261 23.70 11.86 -12.78
C HIS A 261 24.97 11.02 -12.92
N ALA A 262 25.02 9.81 -12.36
CA ALA A 262 26.06 8.84 -12.64
C ALA A 262 25.82 8.06 -13.96
N LEU A 263 24.55 7.73 -14.25
CA LEU A 263 24.16 6.97 -15.44
C LEU A 263 24.59 7.57 -16.78
N PRO A 264 24.58 8.89 -17.00
CA PRO A 264 25.08 9.50 -18.23
C PRO A 264 26.50 9.11 -18.58
N TYR A 265 27.35 8.78 -17.60
CA TYR A 265 28.73 8.34 -17.85
C TYR A 265 28.85 6.91 -18.45
N LEU A 266 27.75 6.25 -18.73
CA LEU A 266 27.71 5.09 -19.63
C LEU A 266 27.88 5.50 -21.11
N ILE A 267 27.71 6.78 -21.43
CA ILE A 267 27.99 7.33 -22.76
C ILE A 267 29.52 7.42 -22.93
N ALA A 268 30.04 6.88 -24.02
CA ALA A 268 31.47 6.79 -24.25
C ALA A 268 32.16 8.18 -24.47
N ASP A 269 31.45 9.12 -25.09
CA ASP A 269 31.95 10.48 -25.27
C ASP A 269 31.85 11.30 -23.98
N PHE A 270 32.99 11.68 -23.44
CA PHE A 270 33.11 12.39 -22.17
C PHE A 270 32.35 13.73 -22.13
N ARG A 271 32.37 14.50 -23.22
CA ARG A 271 31.66 15.79 -23.27
C ARG A 271 30.16 15.59 -23.24
N THR A 272 29.65 14.69 -24.04
CA THR A 272 28.22 14.35 -24.08
C THR A 272 27.78 13.78 -22.74
N ALA A 273 28.54 12.86 -22.14
CA ALA A 273 28.25 12.31 -20.82
C ALA A 273 28.14 13.41 -19.74
N THR A 274 29.14 14.29 -19.69
CA THR A 274 29.19 15.36 -18.68
C THR A 274 28.07 16.38 -18.85
N VAL A 275 27.79 16.82 -20.08
CA VAL A 275 26.68 17.74 -20.36
C VAL A 275 25.35 17.10 -19.98
N THR A 276 25.14 15.83 -20.33
CA THR A 276 23.92 15.11 -19.98
C THR A 276 23.80 14.96 -18.44
N ALA A 277 24.88 14.65 -17.73
CA ALA A 277 24.88 14.59 -16.28
C ALA A 277 24.47 15.90 -15.63
N VAL A 278 25.00 17.03 -16.12
CA VAL A 278 24.62 18.36 -15.63
C VAL A 278 23.14 18.67 -15.87
N ILE A 279 22.60 18.29 -17.03
CA ILE A 279 21.17 18.45 -17.34
C ILE A 279 20.33 17.62 -16.38
N VAL A 280 20.72 16.37 -16.12
CA VAL A 280 20.02 15.48 -15.17
C VAL A 280 20.03 16.08 -13.77
N VAL A 281 21.18 16.55 -13.27
CA VAL A 281 21.27 17.26 -11.98
C VAL A 281 20.26 18.41 -11.92
N PHE A 282 20.19 19.22 -12.96
CA PHE A 282 19.26 20.36 -12.99
C PHE A 282 17.79 19.91 -12.88
N ILE A 283 17.43 18.83 -13.58
CA ILE A 283 16.09 18.24 -13.52
C ILE A 283 15.81 17.67 -12.12
N GLU A 284 16.76 16.97 -11.52
CA GLU A 284 16.65 16.42 -10.15
C GLU A 284 16.42 17.53 -9.12
N LEU A 285 17.24 18.58 -9.13
CA LEU A 285 17.11 19.71 -8.21
C LEU A 285 15.75 20.42 -8.36
N TRP A 286 15.27 20.56 -9.59
CA TRP A 286 13.96 21.14 -9.85
C TRP A 286 12.82 20.23 -9.35
N ALA A 287 12.91 18.92 -9.57
CA ALA A 287 11.94 17.95 -9.10
C ALA A 287 11.88 17.93 -7.56
N ILE A 288 13.03 17.99 -6.87
CA ILE A 288 13.12 18.09 -5.42
C ILE A 288 12.39 19.33 -4.91
N ALA A 289 12.66 20.49 -5.51
CA ALA A 289 12.00 21.75 -5.12
C ALA A 289 10.48 21.70 -5.32
N TRP A 290 10.03 21.07 -6.41
CA TRP A 290 8.61 20.89 -6.68
C TRP A 290 7.93 19.95 -5.67
N ILE A 291 8.58 18.83 -5.30
CA ILE A 291 8.06 17.89 -4.30
C ILE A 291 7.98 18.57 -2.92
N GLN A 292 9.00 19.34 -2.53
CA GLN A 292 8.98 20.10 -1.28
C GLN A 292 7.83 21.10 -1.23
N ASN A 293 7.58 21.80 -2.33
CA ASN A 293 6.47 22.75 -2.40
C ASN A 293 5.11 22.02 -2.28
N LYS A 294 4.96 20.89 -2.98
CA LYS A 294 3.68 20.16 -3.04
C LYS A 294 3.30 19.43 -1.75
N TYR A 295 4.28 18.89 -1.02
CA TYR A 295 4.03 17.98 0.11
C TYR A 295 4.49 18.51 1.47
N MET A 296 5.32 19.56 1.50
CA MET A 296 5.89 20.09 2.74
C MET A 296 5.56 21.58 2.97
N ASP A 297 4.61 22.14 2.23
CA ASP A 297 4.17 23.54 2.30
C ASP A 297 5.32 24.56 2.26
N THR A 298 6.47 24.15 1.69
CA THR A 298 7.64 25.04 1.56
C THR A 298 7.44 25.91 0.33
N PRO A 299 7.53 27.25 0.44
CA PRO A 299 7.44 28.13 -0.72
C PRO A 299 8.46 27.73 -1.79
N PHE A 300 8.00 27.54 -3.03
CA PHE A 300 8.83 27.01 -4.14
C PHE A 300 10.17 27.74 -4.30
N TRP A 301 10.17 29.07 -4.21
CA TRP A 301 11.39 29.86 -4.33
C TRP A 301 12.43 29.60 -3.22
N ARG A 302 11.98 29.31 -1.97
CA ARG A 302 12.88 28.93 -0.87
C ARG A 302 13.45 27.54 -1.08
N ALA A 303 12.62 26.58 -1.44
CA ALA A 303 13.05 25.23 -1.79
C ALA A 303 14.09 25.25 -2.92
N THR A 304 13.79 25.97 -4.00
CA THR A 304 14.70 26.12 -5.15
C THR A 304 16.01 26.77 -4.74
N LEU A 305 15.98 27.88 -3.97
CA LEU A 305 17.20 28.55 -3.53
C LEU A 305 18.10 27.62 -2.69
N GLN A 306 17.53 26.91 -1.71
CA GLN A 306 18.29 26.00 -0.86
C GLN A 306 18.95 24.87 -1.66
N VAL A 307 18.17 24.22 -2.53
CA VAL A 307 18.64 23.07 -3.30
C VAL A 307 19.64 23.50 -4.38
N VAL A 308 19.39 24.59 -5.10
CA VAL A 308 20.27 25.08 -6.15
C VAL A 308 21.57 25.61 -5.57
N VAL A 309 21.53 26.41 -4.48
CA VAL A 309 22.75 26.92 -3.84
C VAL A 309 23.58 25.78 -3.26
N GLY A 310 22.94 24.83 -2.55
CA GLY A 310 23.62 23.64 -2.03
C GLY A 310 24.26 22.80 -3.14
N GLY A 311 23.52 22.47 -4.17
CA GLY A 311 24.02 21.73 -5.33
C GLY A 311 25.13 22.43 -6.07
N ALA A 312 25.03 23.76 -6.28
CA ALA A 312 26.08 24.56 -6.94
C ALA A 312 27.40 24.59 -6.14
N LEU A 313 27.32 24.71 -4.82
CA LEU A 313 28.49 24.67 -3.95
C LEU A 313 29.20 23.31 -4.01
N VAL A 314 28.46 22.23 -3.92
CA VAL A 314 29.02 20.87 -3.96
C VAL A 314 29.56 20.52 -5.35
N PHE A 315 28.85 20.93 -6.40
CA PHE A 315 29.35 20.81 -7.78
C PHE A 315 30.67 21.58 -7.99
N ALA A 316 30.73 22.85 -7.55
CA ALA A 316 31.93 23.64 -7.63
C ALA A 316 33.13 23.04 -6.87
N ALA A 317 32.85 22.47 -5.67
CA ALA A 317 33.86 21.73 -4.92
C ALA A 317 34.40 20.53 -5.70
N GLY A 318 33.50 19.73 -6.32
CA GLY A 318 33.88 18.59 -7.14
C GLY A 318 34.75 18.98 -8.33
N VAL A 319 34.39 20.05 -9.06
CA VAL A 319 35.16 20.58 -10.19
C VAL A 319 36.53 21.07 -9.74
N LEU A 320 36.60 21.86 -8.65
CA LEU A 320 37.87 22.38 -8.12
C LEU A 320 38.83 21.26 -7.70
N ILE A 321 38.33 20.24 -7.02
CA ILE A 321 39.13 19.09 -6.60
C ILE A 321 39.61 18.28 -7.81
N GLY A 322 38.79 18.15 -8.84
CA GLY A 322 39.14 17.35 -10.02
C GLY A 322 39.98 18.07 -11.04
N SER A 323 40.07 19.40 -10.99
CA SER A 323 40.88 20.22 -11.94
C SER A 323 42.23 20.69 -11.39
N GLY A 324 42.48 20.47 -10.09
CA GLY A 324 43.79 20.76 -9.44
C GLY A 324 44.69 19.57 -9.51
#